data_ed160e7b95724a936d63aa849a352691
#
_entry.id   ed160e7b95724a936d63aa849a352691
#
_cell.length_a   1.000
_cell.length_b   1.000
_cell.length_c   1.000
_cell.angle_alpha   90.00
_cell.angle_beta   90.00
_cell.angle_gamma   90.00
#
_symmetry.space_group_name_H-M   'P 1'
#
loop_
_entity.id
_entity.type
_entity.pdbx_description
1 polymer ?
#
loop_
_entity_poly.entity_id
_entity_poly.type
_entity_poly.pdbx_seq_one_letter_code
_entity_poly.pdbx_strand_id
1 'polypeptide(L)'
;MSAININQSNFQNEVMNSDKPVLLDFWAPWCGPCRMVVPIVEEIARERDDIKVGKINVDENPELAGQFGVMSIPTLVVMKNGKIVNQSMGAKPKSAILAML
;
A
#
# COMPACT_ATOMS: atom_id res chain seq x y z
N MET A 1 -1.72 11.37 10.52
CA MET A 1 -0.65 10.36 10.53
C MET A 1 -0.03 10.33 9.14
N SER A 2 1.13 9.76 8.98
CA SER A 2 1.74 9.60 7.66
C SER A 2 1.75 8.13 7.28
N ALA A 3 2.00 7.84 6.00
CA ALA A 3 2.15 6.46 5.55
C ALA A 3 3.42 5.86 6.17
N ILE A 4 3.34 4.59 6.50
CA ILE A 4 4.44 3.85 7.14
C ILE A 4 5.24 3.14 6.06
N ASN A 5 6.56 3.21 6.15
CA ASN A 5 7.41 2.40 5.28
C ASN A 5 7.39 0.96 5.77
N ILE A 6 6.83 0.08 4.96
CA ILE A 6 6.70 -1.34 5.27
C ILE A 6 7.84 -2.11 4.61
N ASN A 7 8.45 -3.00 5.36
CA ASN A 7 9.51 -3.88 4.89
C ASN A 7 9.33 -5.27 5.49
N GLN A 8 10.24 -6.17 5.16
CA GLN A 8 10.18 -7.55 5.62
C GLN A 8 10.13 -7.65 7.15
N SER A 9 10.85 -6.76 7.85
CA SER A 9 10.98 -6.87 9.32
C SER A 9 9.78 -6.33 10.07
N ASN A 10 9.00 -5.39 9.52
CA ASN A 10 7.83 -4.84 10.21
C ASN A 10 6.50 -5.28 9.62
N PHE A 11 6.51 -6.06 8.53
CA PHE A 11 5.28 -6.47 7.84
C PHE A 11 4.31 -7.20 8.77
N GLN A 12 4.81 -8.17 9.54
CA GLN A 12 3.95 -8.95 10.42
C GLN A 12 3.23 -8.05 11.43
N ASN A 13 3.98 -7.20 12.14
CA ASN A 13 3.41 -6.34 13.18
C ASN A 13 2.51 -5.25 12.61
N GLU A 14 2.95 -4.59 11.54
CA GLU A 14 2.26 -3.42 11.03
C GLU A 14 1.08 -3.79 10.14
N VAL A 15 1.15 -4.90 9.42
CA VAL A 15 0.14 -5.26 8.42
C VAL A 15 -0.70 -6.46 8.88
N MET A 16 -0.05 -7.59 9.16
CA MET A 16 -0.78 -8.82 9.48
C MET A 16 -1.51 -8.74 10.81
N ASN A 17 -0.89 -8.09 11.80
CA ASN A 17 -1.48 -7.95 13.14
C ASN A 17 -2.28 -6.66 13.32
N SER A 18 -2.51 -5.92 12.24
CA SER A 18 -3.26 -4.67 12.34
C SER A 18 -4.72 -4.92 12.69
N ASP A 19 -5.24 -4.14 13.64
CA ASP A 19 -6.66 -4.14 13.99
C ASP A 19 -7.48 -3.19 13.10
N LYS A 20 -6.82 -2.45 12.22
CA LYS A 20 -7.44 -1.55 11.24
C LYS A 20 -7.25 -2.12 9.85
N PRO A 21 -8.12 -1.79 8.90
CA PRO A 21 -7.83 -2.05 7.48
C PRO A 21 -6.52 -1.39 7.07
N VAL A 22 -5.78 -2.02 6.18
CA VAL A 22 -4.48 -1.54 5.72
C VAL A 22 -4.53 -1.31 4.22
N LEU A 23 -4.13 -0.11 3.78
CA LEU A 23 -3.92 0.19 2.37
C LEU A 23 -2.42 0.14 2.11
N LEU A 24 -2.01 -0.72 1.18
CA LEU A 24 -0.61 -0.89 0.81
C LEU A 24 -0.36 -0.34 -0.59
N ASP A 25 0.70 0.43 -0.76
CA ASP A 25 1.17 0.97 -2.04
C ASP A 25 2.52 0.35 -2.37
N PHE A 26 2.55 -0.53 -3.38
CA PHE A 26 3.79 -1.10 -3.89
C PHE A 26 4.35 -0.17 -4.95
N TRP A 27 5.56 0.34 -4.74
CA TRP A 27 6.14 1.40 -5.55
C TRP A 27 7.64 1.22 -5.71
N ALA A 28 8.25 2.03 -6.58
CA ALA A 28 9.70 2.13 -6.71
C ALA A 28 10.09 3.57 -7.06
N PRO A 29 11.31 4.02 -6.68
CA PRO A 29 11.74 5.40 -6.93
C PRO A 29 11.81 5.78 -8.42
N TRP A 30 12.09 4.81 -9.28
CA TRP A 30 12.21 5.03 -10.72
C TRP A 30 10.90 5.01 -11.46
N CYS A 31 9.82 4.71 -10.80
CA CYS A 31 8.49 4.50 -11.41
C CYS A 31 7.76 5.83 -11.54
N GLY A 32 7.56 6.29 -12.79
CA GLY A 32 6.84 7.54 -13.05
C GLY A 32 5.42 7.56 -12.53
N PRO A 33 4.57 6.56 -12.88
CA PRO A 33 3.18 6.52 -12.38
C PRO A 33 3.10 6.43 -10.87
N CYS A 34 4.06 5.81 -10.20
CA CYS A 34 4.10 5.72 -8.73
C CYS A 34 4.20 7.10 -8.10
N ARG A 35 4.88 8.05 -8.77
CA ARG A 35 5.04 9.42 -8.25
C ARG A 35 3.72 10.16 -8.17
N MET A 36 2.71 9.74 -8.92
CA MET A 36 1.37 10.30 -8.85
C MET A 36 0.58 9.71 -7.67
N VAL A 37 0.84 8.45 -7.34
CA VAL A 37 0.08 7.72 -6.32
C VAL A 37 0.61 7.99 -4.92
N VAL A 38 1.92 8.10 -4.74
CA VAL A 38 2.52 8.30 -3.41
C VAL A 38 1.94 9.52 -2.68
N PRO A 39 1.83 10.71 -3.31
CA PRO A 39 1.21 11.86 -2.61
C PRO A 39 -0.24 11.60 -2.23
N ILE A 40 -0.98 10.83 -3.04
CA ILE A 40 -2.38 10.53 -2.77
C ILE A 40 -2.51 9.64 -1.55
N VAL A 41 -1.71 8.58 -1.46
CA VAL A 41 -1.78 7.68 -0.29
C VAL A 41 -1.30 8.37 0.97
N GLU A 42 -0.33 9.30 0.88
CA GLU A 42 0.08 10.11 2.01
C GLU A 42 -1.06 11.03 2.48
N GLU A 43 -1.79 11.62 1.54
CA GLU A 43 -2.94 12.45 1.87
C GLU A 43 -4.04 11.64 2.57
N ILE A 44 -4.32 10.43 2.06
CA ILE A 44 -5.29 9.52 2.70
C ILE A 44 -4.84 9.18 4.12
N ALA A 45 -3.56 8.93 4.33
CA ALA A 45 -3.03 8.64 5.66
C ALA A 45 -3.26 9.78 6.64
N ARG A 46 -3.14 11.02 6.18
CA ARG A 46 -3.37 12.20 7.02
C ARG A 46 -4.84 12.41 7.34
N GLU A 47 -5.74 12.01 6.42
CA GLU A 47 -7.18 12.27 6.53
C GLU A 47 -7.96 11.15 7.23
N ARG A 48 -7.44 9.93 7.22
CA ARG A 48 -8.19 8.74 7.65
C ARG A 48 -7.43 8.02 8.77
N ASP A 49 -7.89 8.20 10.00
CA ASP A 49 -7.31 7.51 11.17
C ASP A 49 -7.91 6.12 11.37
N ASP A 50 -8.99 5.79 10.67
CA ASP A 50 -9.65 4.51 10.76
C ASP A 50 -8.98 3.41 9.94
N ILE A 51 -7.95 3.78 9.16
CA ILE A 51 -7.15 2.84 8.38
C ILE A 51 -5.67 3.10 8.62
N LYS A 52 -4.86 2.13 8.26
CA LYS A 52 -3.41 2.25 8.25
C LYS A 52 -2.96 2.29 6.80
N VAL A 53 -2.00 3.15 6.48
CA VAL A 53 -1.45 3.25 5.12
C VAL A 53 0.01 2.87 5.16
N GLY A 54 0.42 1.92 4.33
CA GLY A 54 1.79 1.47 4.21
C GLY A 54 2.31 1.59 2.79
N LYS A 55 3.61 1.87 2.64
CA LYS A 55 4.30 1.89 1.36
C LYS A 55 5.36 0.82 1.35
N ILE A 56 5.44 0.05 0.29
CA ILE A 56 6.43 -1.02 0.13
C ILE A 56 7.26 -0.73 -1.12
N ASN A 57 8.55 -0.45 -0.91
CA ASN A 57 9.49 -0.29 -2.01
C ASN A 57 9.84 -1.68 -2.56
N VAL A 58 9.45 -1.96 -3.80
CA VAL A 58 9.62 -3.31 -4.37
C VAL A 58 11.09 -3.65 -4.63
N ASP A 59 11.92 -2.64 -4.87
CA ASP A 59 13.36 -2.88 -5.08
C ASP A 59 14.04 -3.38 -3.80
N GLU A 60 13.60 -2.87 -2.65
CA GLU A 60 14.14 -3.25 -1.35
C GLU A 60 13.45 -4.48 -0.76
N ASN A 61 12.25 -4.80 -1.24
CA ASN A 61 11.43 -5.87 -0.68
C ASN A 61 10.85 -6.77 -1.77
N PRO A 62 11.73 -7.40 -2.60
CA PRO A 62 11.25 -8.22 -3.72
C PRO A 62 10.44 -9.44 -3.26
N GLU A 63 10.74 -9.97 -2.07
CA GLU A 63 10.00 -11.13 -1.55
C GLU A 63 8.57 -10.77 -1.20
N LEU A 64 8.35 -9.61 -0.57
CA LEU A 64 6.99 -9.13 -0.30
C LEU A 64 6.22 -8.90 -1.59
N ALA A 65 6.85 -8.26 -2.57
CA ALA A 65 6.21 -8.05 -3.86
C ALA A 65 5.80 -9.38 -4.51
N GLY A 66 6.67 -10.39 -4.42
CA GLY A 66 6.37 -11.71 -4.93
C GLY A 66 5.22 -12.39 -4.21
N GLN A 67 5.16 -12.25 -2.88
CA GLN A 67 4.07 -12.83 -2.08
C GLN A 67 2.70 -12.27 -2.46
N PHE A 68 2.66 -11.00 -2.86
CA PHE A 68 1.41 -10.36 -3.28
C PHE A 68 1.14 -10.50 -4.78
N GLY A 69 2.01 -11.19 -5.51
CA GLY A 69 1.86 -11.36 -6.95
C GLY A 69 1.97 -10.05 -7.72
N VAL A 70 2.79 -9.11 -7.24
CA VAL A 70 2.95 -7.82 -7.88
C VAL A 70 3.78 -7.97 -9.14
N MET A 71 3.13 -7.77 -10.30
CA MET A 71 3.76 -7.89 -11.62
C MET A 71 4.12 -6.54 -12.21
N SER A 72 3.44 -5.49 -11.78
CA SER A 72 3.68 -4.13 -12.24
C SER A 72 3.40 -3.16 -11.11
N ILE A 73 3.94 -1.95 -11.19
CA ILE A 73 3.76 -0.92 -10.17
C ILE A 73 3.28 0.37 -10.82
N PRO A 74 2.48 1.17 -10.09
CA PRO A 74 2.04 0.93 -8.71
C PRO A 74 0.99 -0.19 -8.63
N THR A 75 1.00 -0.93 -7.54
CA THR A 75 -0.08 -1.86 -7.19
C THR A 75 -0.60 -1.46 -5.82
N LEU A 76 -1.91 -1.36 -5.70
CA LEU A 76 -2.57 -1.02 -4.45
C LEU A 76 -3.30 -2.26 -3.92
N VAL A 77 -3.13 -2.52 -2.64
CA VAL A 77 -3.74 -3.67 -1.96
C VAL A 77 -4.43 -3.19 -0.71
N VAL A 78 -5.65 -3.67 -0.48
CA VAL A 78 -6.35 -3.44 0.79
C VAL A 78 -6.43 -4.75 1.53
N MET A 79 -6.01 -4.73 2.79
CA MET A 79 -6.04 -5.90 3.66
C MET A 79 -6.91 -5.64 4.89
N LYS A 80 -7.62 -6.67 5.31
CA LYS A 80 -8.40 -6.65 6.55
C LYS A 80 -8.19 -7.97 7.27
N ASN A 81 -7.83 -7.89 8.55
CA ASN A 81 -7.63 -9.07 9.38
C ASN A 81 -6.63 -10.05 8.76
N GLY A 82 -5.54 -9.54 8.19
CA GLY A 82 -4.49 -10.34 7.58
C GLY A 82 -4.83 -10.95 6.23
N LYS A 83 -5.92 -10.52 5.60
CA LYS A 83 -6.36 -11.05 4.31
C LYS A 83 -6.51 -9.95 3.28
N ILE A 84 -6.16 -10.26 2.02
CA ILE A 84 -6.37 -9.35 0.91
C ILE A 84 -7.86 -9.31 0.59
N VAL A 85 -8.45 -8.11 0.64
CA VAL A 85 -9.87 -7.93 0.28
C VAL A 85 -10.04 -7.17 -1.03
N ASN A 86 -9.00 -6.48 -1.50
CA ASN A 86 -9.04 -5.78 -2.78
C ASN A 86 -7.62 -5.56 -3.29
N GLN A 87 -7.45 -5.55 -4.60
CA GLN A 87 -6.14 -5.33 -5.23
C GLN A 87 -6.34 -4.74 -6.62
N SER A 88 -5.50 -3.76 -6.97
CA SER A 88 -5.58 -3.14 -8.29
C SER A 88 -4.20 -2.68 -8.75
N MET A 89 -3.96 -2.76 -10.06
CA MET A 89 -2.71 -2.32 -10.69
C MET A 89 -2.92 -0.98 -11.38
N GLY A 90 -1.86 -0.18 -11.43
CA GLY A 90 -1.84 1.08 -12.15
C GLY A 90 -2.22 2.27 -11.31
N ALA A 91 -1.85 3.46 -11.78
CA ALA A 91 -2.17 4.71 -11.11
C ALA A 91 -3.67 4.98 -11.19
N LYS A 92 -4.23 5.47 -10.08
CA LYS A 92 -5.65 5.76 -9.95
C LYS A 92 -5.83 7.09 -9.23
N PRO A 93 -6.91 7.81 -9.54
CA PRO A 93 -7.23 9.02 -8.77
C PRO A 93 -7.65 8.66 -7.35
N LYS A 94 -7.59 9.64 -6.46
CA LYS A 94 -7.90 9.46 -5.04
C LYS A 94 -9.27 8.83 -4.83
N SER A 95 -10.28 9.27 -5.57
CA SER A 95 -11.64 8.74 -5.42
C SER A 95 -11.71 7.23 -5.69
N ALA A 96 -10.96 6.75 -6.67
CA ALA A 96 -10.92 5.33 -7.00
C ALA A 96 -10.19 4.54 -5.92
N ILE A 97 -9.13 5.11 -5.34
CA ILE A 97 -8.41 4.45 -4.24
C ILE A 97 -9.30 4.37 -3.00
N LEU A 98 -9.99 5.47 -2.66
CA LEU A 98 -10.93 5.47 -1.53
C LEU A 98 -12.04 4.44 -1.71
N ALA A 99 -12.48 4.23 -2.95
CA ALA A 99 -13.53 3.25 -3.25
C ALA A 99 -13.08 1.79 -3.02
N MET A 100 -11.78 1.55 -2.91
CA MET A 100 -11.24 0.21 -2.61
C MET A 100 -11.35 -0.15 -1.13
N LEU A 101 -11.49 0.85 -0.28
CA LEU A 101 -11.46 0.69 1.18
C LEU A 101 -12.76 0.17 1.78
#